data_3981e67a62e5e59688f7510bbafe1618
#
_entry.id   3981e67a62e5e59688f7510bbafe1618
#
_cell.length_a   1.000
_cell.length_b   1.000
_cell.length_c   1.000
_cell.angle_alpha   90.00
_cell.angle_beta   90.00
_cell.angle_gamma   90.00
#
_symmetry.space_group_name_H-M   'P 1'
#
loop_
_entity.id
_entity.type
_entity.pdbx_description
1 polymer ?
#
loop_
_entity_poly.entity_id
_entity_poly.type
_entity_poly.pdbx_seq_one_letter_code
_entity_poly.pdbx_strand_id
1 'polypeptide(L)'
;MSRELLHPDEDRFFTFALKLVNKAGTLVRAAFEQPCSEVHTKLSDTDLVTETDQAVEKMLIENLSKEFPDHKFIGEESVAGGAKIDYTDAPTWIIDPIDGTTNFVHRIPIIAICVGLAIKKQLRAGIVYNPITKELYTAQSGRGAFRNGFPIHVSATKEISRCLLGQSHGIHNLVEFGEKWLKITLDNHGRQCLAGIRGHRSFGSAAMNMIYVAQGGLDAYVEYGLHAWDVAAAGIIVKEAGGVLLDPTGKSEFDIMGRRVLCTSTPELARAIKSTLTHVEYDKEG
;
A
#
# COMPACT_ATOMS: atom_id res chain seq x y z
N MET A 1 18.60 -16.43 10.73
CA MET A 1 17.14 -16.21 10.73
C MET A 1 16.47 -17.57 10.84
N SER A 2 15.79 -17.84 11.96
CA SER A 2 14.98 -19.05 12.09
C SER A 2 13.88 -18.99 11.04
N ARG A 3 13.74 -20.04 10.21
CA ARG A 3 12.55 -20.22 9.38
C ARG A 3 11.37 -20.32 10.35
N GLU A 4 10.62 -19.24 10.54
CA GLU A 4 9.31 -19.35 11.17
C GLU A 4 8.51 -20.40 10.39
N LEU A 5 7.96 -21.35 11.11
CA LEU A 5 7.15 -22.39 10.52
C LEU A 5 5.96 -21.74 9.81
N LEU A 6 5.89 -21.92 8.50
CA LEU A 6 4.76 -21.48 7.68
C LEU A 6 3.49 -22.11 8.22
N HIS A 7 2.40 -21.36 8.22
CA HIS A 7 1.09 -21.97 8.49
C HIS A 7 0.82 -22.99 7.36
N PRO A 8 0.38 -24.22 7.66
CA PRO A 8 0.27 -25.30 6.66
C PRO A 8 -0.64 -24.95 5.49
N ASP A 9 -1.61 -24.07 5.69
CA ASP A 9 -2.62 -23.70 4.68
C ASP A 9 -2.32 -22.39 3.94
N GLU A 10 -1.17 -21.72 4.15
CA GLU A 10 -0.88 -20.42 3.51
C GLU A 10 -0.99 -20.48 1.98
N ASP A 11 -0.61 -21.58 1.36
CA ASP A 11 -0.73 -21.75 -0.09
C ASP A 11 -2.20 -21.80 -0.56
N ARG A 12 -3.07 -22.46 0.24
CA ARG A 12 -4.51 -22.49 -0.02
C ARG A 12 -5.10 -21.10 0.13
N PHE A 13 -4.75 -20.38 1.19
CA PHE A 13 -5.20 -19.02 1.44
C PHE A 13 -4.84 -18.10 0.28
N PHE A 14 -3.57 -18.09 -0.09
CA PHE A 14 -3.06 -17.27 -1.18
C PHE A 14 -3.71 -17.61 -2.53
N THR A 15 -3.80 -18.90 -2.88
CA THR A 15 -4.38 -19.34 -4.15
C THR A 15 -5.85 -18.96 -4.27
N PHE A 16 -6.61 -19.05 -3.17
CA PHE A 16 -8.01 -18.67 -3.15
C PHE A 16 -8.18 -17.16 -3.31
N ALA A 17 -7.42 -16.35 -2.54
CA ALA A 17 -7.44 -14.90 -2.66
C ALA A 17 -7.04 -14.42 -4.07
N LEU A 18 -6.04 -15.04 -4.68
CA LEU A 18 -5.59 -14.70 -6.03
C LEU A 18 -6.70 -14.87 -7.08
N LYS A 19 -7.51 -15.94 -6.97
CA LYS A 19 -8.68 -16.14 -7.85
C LYS A 19 -9.72 -15.04 -7.66
N LEU A 20 -9.96 -14.63 -6.43
CA LEU A 20 -10.92 -13.56 -6.13
C LEU A 20 -10.43 -12.20 -6.63
N VAL A 21 -9.15 -11.86 -6.45
CA VAL A 21 -8.57 -10.61 -6.95
C VAL A 21 -8.65 -10.52 -8.47
N ASN A 22 -8.42 -11.62 -9.19
CA ASN A 22 -8.60 -11.63 -10.65
C ASN A 22 -10.07 -11.38 -11.05
N LYS A 23 -11.03 -11.95 -10.30
CA LYS A 23 -12.46 -11.68 -10.51
C LYS A 23 -12.80 -10.22 -10.20
N ALA A 24 -12.31 -9.68 -9.08
CA ALA A 24 -12.44 -8.28 -8.71
C ALA A 24 -11.91 -7.35 -9.81
N GLY A 25 -10.75 -7.67 -10.37
CA GLY A 25 -10.14 -6.90 -11.46
C GLY A 25 -11.03 -6.79 -12.70
N THR A 26 -11.84 -7.81 -12.99
CA THR A 26 -12.81 -7.73 -14.08
C THR A 26 -13.91 -6.70 -13.79
N LEU A 27 -14.38 -6.63 -12.54
CA LEU A 27 -15.40 -5.66 -12.11
C LEU A 27 -14.83 -4.23 -12.15
N VAL A 28 -13.64 -4.03 -11.54
CA VAL A 28 -12.96 -2.72 -11.52
C VAL A 28 -12.70 -2.22 -12.94
N ARG A 29 -12.20 -3.08 -13.82
CA ARG A 29 -11.94 -2.70 -15.20
C ARG A 29 -13.22 -2.31 -15.94
N ALA A 30 -14.29 -3.10 -15.82
CA ALA A 30 -15.58 -2.80 -16.45
C ALA A 30 -16.12 -1.44 -16.00
N ALA A 31 -16.03 -1.13 -14.68
CA ALA A 31 -16.43 0.16 -14.14
C ALA A 31 -15.52 1.31 -14.60
N PHE A 32 -14.21 1.09 -14.66
CA PHE A 32 -13.25 2.09 -15.14
C PHE A 32 -13.50 2.50 -16.61
N GLU A 33 -13.99 1.60 -17.43
CA GLU A 33 -14.29 1.85 -18.86
C GLU A 33 -15.66 2.52 -19.08
N GLN A 34 -16.54 2.59 -18.05
CA GLN A 34 -17.85 3.24 -18.14
C GLN A 34 -17.74 4.77 -18.00
N PRO A 35 -18.66 5.56 -18.56
CA PRO A 35 -18.78 6.97 -18.25
C PRO A 35 -19.02 7.17 -16.75
N CYS A 36 -18.57 8.30 -16.23
CA CYS A 36 -18.52 8.67 -14.80
C CYS A 36 -19.53 7.94 -13.89
N SER A 37 -19.01 7.14 -12.94
CA SER A 37 -19.81 6.57 -11.85
C SER A 37 -20.24 7.68 -10.89
N GLU A 38 -21.32 7.51 -10.13
CA GLU A 38 -21.60 8.37 -9.00
C GLU A 38 -20.45 8.33 -8.00
N VAL A 39 -19.97 9.50 -7.60
CA VAL A 39 -18.84 9.66 -6.69
C VAL A 39 -19.38 10.25 -5.40
N HIS A 40 -19.07 9.61 -4.29
CA HIS A 40 -19.37 10.10 -2.97
C HIS A 40 -18.09 10.50 -2.25
N THR A 41 -18.20 11.42 -1.28
CA THR A 41 -17.10 11.80 -0.39
C THR A 41 -17.29 11.12 0.97
N LYS A 42 -16.19 10.66 1.59
CA LYS A 42 -16.21 10.07 2.94
C LYS A 42 -16.06 11.16 4.01
N LEU A 43 -14.84 11.53 4.32
CA LEU A 43 -14.51 12.51 5.36
C LEU A 43 -14.27 13.92 4.82
N SER A 44 -13.91 14.05 3.54
CA SER A 44 -13.63 15.33 2.89
C SER A 44 -13.81 15.22 1.38
N ASP A 45 -13.80 16.34 0.67
CA ASP A 45 -13.88 16.39 -0.80
C ASP A 45 -12.70 15.70 -1.51
N THR A 46 -11.65 15.37 -0.78
CA THR A 46 -10.49 14.63 -1.28
C THR A 46 -10.51 13.15 -0.95
N ASP A 47 -11.47 12.69 -0.14
CA ASP A 47 -11.63 11.31 0.27
C ASP A 47 -12.86 10.72 -0.46
N LEU A 48 -12.60 10.16 -1.63
CA LEU A 48 -13.61 9.69 -2.57
C LEU A 48 -13.91 8.21 -2.36
N VAL A 49 -15.16 7.84 -2.64
CA VAL A 49 -15.59 6.45 -2.71
C VAL A 49 -16.55 6.27 -3.89
N THR A 50 -16.49 5.13 -4.53
CA THR A 50 -17.42 4.76 -5.59
C THR A 50 -18.21 3.51 -5.18
N GLU A 51 -19.36 3.27 -5.82
CA GLU A 51 -20.11 2.01 -5.67
C GLU A 51 -19.24 0.80 -6.02
N THR A 52 -18.22 1.00 -6.87
CA THR A 52 -17.29 -0.06 -7.28
C THR A 52 -16.41 -0.48 -6.12
N ASP A 53 -15.86 0.47 -5.33
CA ASP A 53 -15.04 0.18 -4.14
C ASP A 53 -15.83 -0.72 -3.18
N GLN A 54 -17.04 -0.29 -2.83
CA GLN A 54 -17.92 -1.03 -1.91
C GLN A 54 -18.30 -2.42 -2.43
N ALA A 55 -18.63 -2.52 -3.72
CA ALA A 55 -19.00 -3.80 -4.33
C ALA A 55 -17.82 -4.79 -4.39
N VAL A 56 -16.61 -4.30 -4.66
CA VAL A 56 -15.39 -5.09 -4.71
C VAL A 56 -15.00 -5.58 -3.32
N GLU A 57 -14.96 -4.69 -2.31
CA GLU A 57 -14.65 -5.09 -0.94
C GLU A 57 -15.65 -6.12 -0.42
N LYS A 58 -16.94 -5.85 -0.57
CA LYS A 58 -18.00 -6.77 -0.18
C LYS A 58 -17.82 -8.15 -0.81
N MET A 59 -17.58 -8.19 -2.12
CA MET A 59 -17.37 -9.47 -2.84
C MET A 59 -16.14 -10.22 -2.30
N LEU A 60 -15.03 -9.53 -2.02
CA LEU A 60 -13.80 -10.15 -1.47
C LEU A 60 -14.06 -10.70 -0.07
N ILE A 61 -14.62 -9.88 0.84
CA ILE A 61 -14.88 -10.27 2.23
C ILE A 61 -15.89 -11.40 2.31
N GLU A 62 -17.02 -11.34 1.60
CA GLU A 62 -18.05 -12.40 1.64
C GLU A 62 -17.51 -13.75 1.18
N ASN A 63 -16.70 -13.77 0.11
CA ASN A 63 -16.15 -15.04 -0.38
C ASN A 63 -15.02 -15.57 0.50
N LEU A 64 -14.13 -14.70 1.02
CA LEU A 64 -13.05 -15.09 1.92
C LEU A 64 -13.60 -15.57 3.27
N SER A 65 -14.59 -14.89 3.85
CA SER A 65 -15.19 -15.28 5.14
C SER A 65 -15.98 -16.57 5.05
N LYS A 66 -16.61 -16.84 3.91
CA LYS A 66 -17.28 -18.12 3.66
C LYS A 66 -16.30 -19.29 3.58
N GLU A 67 -15.15 -19.08 2.94
CA GLU A 67 -14.11 -20.13 2.79
C GLU A 67 -13.27 -20.28 4.05
N PHE A 68 -13.02 -19.18 4.77
CA PHE A 68 -12.17 -19.11 5.97
C PHE A 68 -12.91 -18.40 7.12
N PRO A 69 -13.89 -19.06 7.76
CA PRO A 69 -14.77 -18.42 8.75
C PRO A 69 -14.05 -17.96 10.03
N ASP A 70 -12.88 -18.52 10.34
CA ASP A 70 -12.08 -18.15 11.52
C ASP A 70 -11.10 -16.99 11.26
N HIS A 71 -11.01 -16.49 10.01
CA HIS A 71 -10.15 -15.38 9.66
C HIS A 71 -10.81 -14.05 10.02
N LYS A 72 -9.97 -13.03 10.25
CA LYS A 72 -10.36 -11.63 10.48
C LYS A 72 -10.23 -10.82 9.20
N PHE A 73 -10.91 -9.68 9.17
CA PHE A 73 -10.95 -8.80 8.00
C PHE A 73 -10.79 -7.35 8.45
N ILE A 74 -9.92 -6.62 7.75
CA ILE A 74 -9.75 -5.17 7.84
C ILE A 74 -9.92 -4.66 6.41
N GLY A 75 -11.03 -4.01 6.12
CA GLY A 75 -11.34 -3.44 4.81
C GLY A 75 -11.55 -1.95 4.92
N GLU A 76 -11.09 -1.21 3.93
CA GLU A 76 -11.21 0.25 3.88
C GLU A 76 -12.67 0.70 4.04
N GLU A 77 -13.56 0.18 3.21
CA GLU A 77 -14.97 0.59 3.18
C GLU A 77 -15.74 0.15 4.43
N SER A 78 -15.40 -1.03 4.95
CA SER A 78 -15.98 -1.53 6.20
C SER A 78 -15.58 -0.65 7.39
N VAL A 79 -14.33 -0.22 7.48
CA VAL A 79 -13.84 0.66 8.55
C VAL A 79 -14.43 2.06 8.40
N ALA A 80 -14.48 2.61 7.18
CA ALA A 80 -15.17 3.87 6.89
C ALA A 80 -16.68 3.82 7.27
N GLY A 81 -17.31 2.65 7.11
CA GLY A 81 -18.66 2.36 7.55
C GLY A 81 -18.83 2.15 9.06
N GLY A 82 -17.76 2.27 9.86
CA GLY A 82 -17.78 2.19 11.33
C GLY A 82 -17.41 0.82 11.91
N ALA A 83 -16.93 -0.13 11.11
CA ALA A 83 -16.38 -1.38 11.64
C ALA A 83 -15.10 -1.12 12.45
N LYS A 84 -14.95 -1.82 13.57
CA LYS A 84 -13.74 -1.72 14.39
C LYS A 84 -12.62 -2.55 13.78
N ILE A 85 -11.41 -2.02 13.84
CA ILE A 85 -10.21 -2.75 13.47
C ILE A 85 -9.91 -3.79 14.57
N ASP A 86 -9.93 -5.07 14.19
CA ASP A 86 -9.64 -6.21 15.09
C ASP A 86 -8.38 -6.94 14.58
N TYR A 87 -7.20 -6.32 14.83
CA TYR A 87 -5.91 -6.83 14.41
C TYR A 87 -5.27 -7.69 15.51
N THR A 88 -5.48 -9.00 15.43
CA THR A 88 -5.06 -10.00 16.40
C THR A 88 -4.02 -10.97 15.83
N ASP A 89 -3.71 -12.03 16.57
CA ASP A 89 -2.83 -13.10 16.08
C ASP A 89 -3.49 -14.06 15.06
N ALA A 90 -4.83 -13.99 14.94
CA ALA A 90 -5.56 -14.77 13.94
C ALA A 90 -5.17 -14.34 12.51
N PRO A 91 -5.28 -15.24 11.52
CA PRO A 91 -5.11 -14.87 10.14
C PRO A 91 -6.07 -13.73 9.79
N THR A 92 -5.52 -12.61 9.30
CA THR A 92 -6.24 -11.37 9.04
C THR A 92 -6.00 -10.94 7.60
N TRP A 93 -7.09 -10.77 6.84
CA TRP A 93 -7.07 -10.19 5.52
C TRP A 93 -7.20 -8.68 5.61
N ILE A 94 -6.32 -7.96 4.92
CA ILE A 94 -6.25 -6.51 4.91
C ILE A 94 -6.46 -6.08 3.47
N ILE A 95 -7.57 -5.37 3.21
CA ILE A 95 -8.12 -5.18 1.86
C ILE A 95 -8.32 -3.71 1.57
N ASP A 96 -7.78 -3.27 0.44
CA ASP A 96 -8.15 -2.05 -0.24
C ASP A 96 -8.75 -2.43 -1.60
N PRO A 97 -10.02 -2.14 -1.83
CA PRO A 97 -10.70 -2.51 -3.08
C PRO A 97 -10.16 -1.75 -4.30
N ILE A 98 -9.81 -0.46 -4.15
CA ILE A 98 -9.24 0.38 -5.20
C ILE A 98 -8.31 1.44 -4.59
N ASP A 99 -7.06 1.07 -4.26
CA ASP A 99 -6.04 2.06 -3.93
C ASP A 99 -5.83 3.04 -5.09
N GLY A 100 -6.00 4.33 -4.81
CA GLY A 100 -5.99 5.38 -5.81
C GLY A 100 -7.39 5.71 -6.36
N THR A 101 -8.42 5.78 -5.53
CA THR A 101 -9.81 6.11 -5.92
C THR A 101 -9.90 7.44 -6.68
N THR A 102 -9.10 8.44 -6.33
CA THR A 102 -9.00 9.69 -7.09
C THR A 102 -8.55 9.42 -8.53
N ASN A 103 -7.53 8.58 -8.73
CA ASN A 103 -7.08 8.18 -10.07
C ASN A 103 -8.17 7.41 -10.82
N PHE A 104 -8.88 6.52 -10.13
CA PHE A 104 -10.00 5.78 -10.71
C PHE A 104 -11.08 6.71 -11.25
N VAL A 105 -11.52 7.68 -10.44
CA VAL A 105 -12.53 8.69 -10.82
C VAL A 105 -12.06 9.51 -12.03
N HIS A 106 -10.79 9.91 -12.04
CA HIS A 106 -10.19 10.69 -13.12
C HIS A 106 -9.68 9.88 -14.33
N ARG A 107 -9.91 8.56 -14.36
CA ARG A 107 -9.48 7.68 -15.45
C ARG A 107 -7.96 7.64 -15.65
N ILE A 108 -7.21 7.84 -14.57
CA ILE A 108 -5.76 7.65 -14.55
C ILE A 108 -5.49 6.19 -14.24
N PRO A 109 -4.78 5.43 -15.10
CA PRO A 109 -4.64 3.98 -14.97
C PRO A 109 -3.60 3.54 -13.92
N ILE A 110 -3.44 4.31 -12.84
CA ILE A 110 -2.53 4.02 -11.73
C ILE A 110 -3.39 3.77 -10.50
N ILE A 111 -3.95 2.58 -10.44
CA ILE A 111 -4.82 2.09 -9.38
C ILE A 111 -4.45 0.65 -9.05
N ALA A 112 -4.84 0.16 -7.88
CA ALA A 112 -4.63 -1.24 -7.55
C ALA A 112 -5.71 -1.80 -6.62
N ILE A 113 -6.05 -3.08 -6.81
CA ILE A 113 -6.74 -3.90 -5.82
C ILE A 113 -5.66 -4.49 -4.91
N CYS A 114 -5.74 -4.26 -3.61
CA CYS A 114 -4.76 -4.69 -2.64
C CYS A 114 -5.35 -5.70 -1.67
N VAL A 115 -4.72 -6.88 -1.55
CA VAL A 115 -5.10 -7.91 -0.59
C VAL A 115 -3.85 -8.41 0.12
N GLY A 116 -3.72 -8.05 1.39
CA GLY A 116 -2.67 -8.53 2.28
C GLY A 116 -3.19 -9.61 3.21
N LEU A 117 -2.35 -10.55 3.59
CA LEU A 117 -2.59 -11.53 4.64
C LEU A 117 -1.55 -11.39 5.73
N ALA A 118 -1.99 -11.19 6.96
CA ALA A 118 -1.16 -11.24 8.15
C ALA A 118 -1.56 -12.43 9.03
N ILE A 119 -0.59 -13.11 9.65
CA ILE A 119 -0.79 -14.16 10.66
C ILE A 119 0.15 -13.84 11.82
N LYS A 120 -0.36 -13.84 13.04
CA LYS A 120 0.38 -13.40 14.25
C LYS A 120 1.00 -12.01 14.06
N LYS A 121 0.23 -11.12 13.45
CA LYS A 121 0.65 -9.74 13.13
C LYS A 121 1.89 -9.65 12.21
N GLN A 122 2.22 -10.72 11.49
CA GLN A 122 3.31 -10.79 10.52
C GLN A 122 2.72 -10.85 9.12
N LEU A 123 3.15 -10.01 8.20
CA LEU A 123 2.75 -10.08 6.80
C LEU A 123 3.25 -11.38 6.17
N ARG A 124 2.33 -12.18 5.62
CA ARG A 124 2.59 -13.52 5.08
C ARG A 124 2.42 -13.60 3.57
N ALA A 125 1.45 -12.88 3.03
CA ALA A 125 1.22 -12.82 1.59
C ALA A 125 0.69 -11.44 1.18
N GLY A 126 0.95 -11.04 -0.05
CA GLY A 126 0.42 -9.83 -0.65
C GLY A 126 0.10 -10.02 -2.13
N ILE A 127 -1.02 -9.46 -2.54
CA ILE A 127 -1.48 -9.41 -3.92
C ILE A 127 -1.84 -7.94 -4.21
N VAL A 128 -1.18 -7.35 -5.19
CA VAL A 128 -1.47 -6.01 -5.72
C VAL A 128 -1.75 -6.16 -7.20
N TYR A 129 -2.96 -5.84 -7.64
CA TYR A 129 -3.37 -6.02 -9.01
C TYR A 129 -3.89 -4.73 -9.63
N ASN A 130 -3.19 -4.24 -10.64
CA ASN A 130 -3.70 -3.18 -11.51
C ASN A 130 -4.48 -3.82 -12.69
N PRO A 131 -5.81 -3.77 -12.69
CA PRO A 131 -6.60 -4.42 -13.73
C PRO A 131 -6.58 -3.66 -15.06
N ILE A 132 -6.19 -2.38 -15.05
CA ILE A 132 -6.16 -1.54 -16.24
C ILE A 132 -4.93 -1.88 -17.09
N THR A 133 -3.75 -1.90 -16.43
CA THR A 133 -2.48 -2.28 -17.10
C THR A 133 -2.26 -3.79 -17.15
N LYS A 134 -3.12 -4.57 -16.47
CA LYS A 134 -3.02 -6.04 -16.33
C LYS A 134 -1.71 -6.48 -15.67
N GLU A 135 -1.29 -5.73 -14.67
CA GLU A 135 -0.08 -6.00 -13.90
C GLU A 135 -0.46 -6.59 -12.54
N LEU A 136 -0.11 -7.83 -12.34
CA LEU A 136 -0.35 -8.58 -11.11
C LEU A 136 0.97 -8.76 -10.36
N TYR A 137 1.06 -8.20 -9.17
CA TYR A 137 2.20 -8.30 -8.29
C TYR A 137 1.85 -9.19 -7.10
N THR A 138 2.72 -10.13 -6.79
CA THR A 138 2.48 -11.12 -5.74
C THR A 138 3.74 -11.41 -4.95
N ALA A 139 3.57 -11.68 -3.65
CA ALA A 139 4.61 -12.26 -2.82
C ALA A 139 4.01 -13.14 -1.73
N GLN A 140 4.76 -14.16 -1.32
CA GLN A 140 4.57 -14.91 -0.10
C GLN A 140 5.87 -14.90 0.68
N SER A 141 5.79 -14.84 2.00
CA SER A 141 6.97 -14.74 2.87
C SER A 141 7.99 -15.85 2.58
N GLY A 142 9.24 -15.44 2.28
CA GLY A 142 10.36 -16.32 1.97
C GLY A 142 10.36 -16.91 0.56
N ARG A 143 9.47 -16.47 -0.34
CA ARG A 143 9.36 -17.00 -1.70
C ARG A 143 9.70 -16.01 -2.81
N GLY A 144 10.06 -14.78 -2.45
CA GLY A 144 10.34 -13.71 -3.41
C GLY A 144 9.09 -13.00 -3.91
N ALA A 145 9.30 -11.94 -4.69
CA ALA A 145 8.27 -11.12 -5.31
C ALA A 145 8.21 -11.31 -6.81
N PHE A 146 7.02 -11.22 -7.38
CA PHE A 146 6.76 -11.51 -8.78
C PHE A 146 5.82 -10.47 -9.40
N ARG A 147 6.06 -10.14 -10.69
CA ARG A 147 5.14 -9.42 -11.56
C ARG A 147 4.71 -10.33 -12.70
N ASN A 148 3.41 -10.63 -12.81
CA ASN A 148 2.87 -11.54 -13.82
C ASN A 148 3.61 -12.89 -13.86
N GLY A 149 4.05 -13.41 -12.70
CA GLY A 149 4.80 -14.65 -12.56
C GLY A 149 6.32 -14.54 -12.81
N PHE A 150 6.84 -13.37 -13.20
CA PHE A 150 8.27 -13.13 -13.38
C PHE A 150 8.87 -12.46 -12.14
N PRO A 151 10.04 -12.92 -11.63
CA PRO A 151 10.68 -12.34 -10.47
C PRO A 151 10.97 -10.84 -10.66
N ILE A 152 10.77 -10.07 -9.59
CA ILE A 152 11.14 -8.65 -9.52
C ILE A 152 12.06 -8.38 -8.34
N HIS A 153 12.88 -7.34 -8.46
CA HIS A 153 13.81 -6.90 -7.44
C HIS A 153 13.88 -5.38 -7.39
N VAL A 154 14.14 -4.85 -6.20
CA VAL A 154 14.44 -3.42 -6.02
C VAL A 154 15.71 -3.02 -6.77
N SER A 155 15.91 -1.72 -6.98
CA SER A 155 17.16 -1.19 -7.52
C SER A 155 18.32 -1.34 -6.52
N ALA A 156 19.56 -1.13 -7.00
CA ALA A 156 20.74 -1.12 -6.14
C ALA A 156 21.20 0.30 -5.75
N THR A 157 20.32 1.30 -5.87
CA THR A 157 20.64 2.71 -5.62
C THR A 157 20.92 2.96 -4.14
N LYS A 158 22.07 3.57 -3.84
CA LYS A 158 22.54 3.90 -2.48
C LYS A 158 22.63 5.40 -2.24
N GLU A 159 22.98 6.15 -3.28
CA GLU A 159 23.20 7.58 -3.20
C GLU A 159 21.90 8.36 -3.47
N ILE A 160 21.64 9.36 -2.64
CA ILE A 160 20.45 10.22 -2.78
C ILE A 160 20.43 10.96 -4.13
N SER A 161 21.58 11.31 -4.68
CA SER A 161 21.71 11.97 -5.98
C SER A 161 21.27 11.12 -7.19
N ARG A 162 21.15 9.82 -6.98
CA ARG A 162 20.63 8.88 -7.99
C ARG A 162 19.19 8.49 -7.75
N CYS A 163 18.60 8.92 -6.64
CA CYS A 163 17.28 8.52 -6.20
C CYS A 163 16.18 9.16 -7.03
N LEU A 164 15.32 8.33 -7.61
CA LEU A 164 13.99 8.73 -8.06
C LEU A 164 13.01 8.42 -6.91
N LEU A 165 12.49 9.49 -6.27
CA LEU A 165 11.68 9.40 -5.06
C LEU A 165 10.20 9.53 -5.37
N GLY A 166 9.41 8.55 -4.92
CA GLY A 166 7.96 8.64 -4.83
C GLY A 166 7.55 9.38 -3.56
N GLN A 167 6.67 10.37 -3.69
CA GLN A 167 6.13 11.09 -2.54
C GLN A 167 4.82 11.77 -2.91
N SER A 168 3.80 11.62 -2.07
CA SER A 168 2.57 12.42 -2.14
C SER A 168 2.71 13.64 -1.26
N HIS A 169 2.04 14.75 -1.62
CA HIS A 169 1.92 15.91 -0.73
C HIS A 169 0.94 15.66 0.42
N GLY A 170 0.14 14.57 0.36
CA GLY A 170 -0.76 14.18 1.43
C GLY A 170 -1.78 15.27 1.78
N ILE A 171 -2.51 15.75 0.78
CA ILE A 171 -3.50 16.84 0.96
C ILE A 171 -4.54 16.49 2.03
N HIS A 172 -4.91 15.21 2.15
CA HIS A 172 -5.81 14.72 3.20
C HIS A 172 -5.32 15.05 4.62
N ASN A 173 -4.02 15.14 4.83
CA ASN A 173 -3.43 15.49 6.14
C ASN A 173 -3.66 16.96 6.54
N LEU A 174 -4.08 17.81 5.60
CA LEU A 174 -4.47 19.19 5.91
C LEU A 174 -5.71 19.25 6.82
N VAL A 175 -6.58 18.24 6.74
CA VAL A 175 -7.77 18.15 7.60
C VAL A 175 -7.35 17.98 9.06
N GLU A 176 -6.34 17.18 9.34
CA GLU A 176 -5.86 16.87 10.71
C GLU A 176 -4.85 17.90 11.23
N PHE A 177 -3.89 18.33 10.38
CA PHE A 177 -2.73 19.12 10.82
C PHE A 177 -2.71 20.55 10.28
N GLY A 178 -3.61 20.92 9.36
CA GLY A 178 -3.70 22.26 8.79
C GLY A 178 -2.40 22.73 8.11
N GLU A 179 -2.13 24.04 8.22
CA GLU A 179 -0.93 24.67 7.62
C GLU A 179 0.39 24.09 8.13
N LYS A 180 0.41 23.50 9.33
CA LYS A 180 1.60 22.82 9.85
C LYS A 180 2.05 21.70 8.93
N TRP A 181 1.11 20.90 8.41
CA TRP A 181 1.40 19.84 7.45
C TRP A 181 1.97 20.39 6.15
N LEU A 182 1.34 21.44 5.61
CA LEU A 182 1.78 22.05 4.36
C LEU A 182 3.23 22.52 4.46
N LYS A 183 3.58 23.20 5.57
CA LYS A 183 4.95 23.64 5.82
C LYS A 183 5.94 22.48 5.88
N ILE A 184 5.61 21.43 6.64
CA ILE A 184 6.49 20.24 6.80
C ILE A 184 6.71 19.54 5.46
N THR A 185 5.65 19.30 4.68
CA THR A 185 5.76 18.58 3.42
C THR A 185 6.56 19.37 2.37
N LEU A 186 6.38 20.71 2.30
CA LEU A 186 7.14 21.57 1.40
C LEU A 186 8.62 21.69 1.84
N ASP A 187 8.89 21.82 3.14
CA ASP A 187 10.25 21.86 3.68
C ASP A 187 10.99 20.51 3.43
N ASN A 188 10.30 19.38 3.58
CA ASN A 188 10.85 18.07 3.25
C ASN A 188 11.21 17.99 1.76
N HIS A 189 10.27 18.37 0.88
CA HIS A 189 10.50 18.40 -0.55
C HIS A 189 11.69 19.30 -0.91
N GLY A 190 11.76 20.50 -0.33
CA GLY A 190 12.87 21.43 -0.54
C GLY A 190 14.23 20.83 -0.13
N ARG A 191 14.31 20.19 1.06
CA ARG A 191 15.55 19.51 1.52
C ARG A 191 15.97 18.37 0.62
N GLN A 192 15.02 17.59 0.11
CA GLN A 192 15.29 16.51 -0.84
C GLN A 192 15.84 17.06 -2.16
N CYS A 193 15.26 18.15 -2.69
CA CYS A 193 15.79 18.83 -3.88
C CYS A 193 17.19 19.35 -3.64
N LEU A 194 17.46 20.00 -2.49
CA LEU A 194 18.79 20.51 -2.13
C LEU A 194 19.81 19.38 -1.92
N ALA A 195 19.37 18.21 -1.46
CA ALA A 195 20.19 17.01 -1.38
C ALA A 195 20.50 16.38 -2.75
N GLY A 196 19.94 16.94 -3.83
CA GLY A 196 20.23 16.62 -5.22
C GLY A 196 19.58 15.34 -5.73
N ILE A 197 18.39 14.96 -5.24
CA ILE A 197 17.65 13.80 -5.77
C ILE A 197 17.47 13.92 -7.28
N ARG A 198 17.39 12.77 -7.97
CA ARG A 198 17.20 12.74 -9.43
C ARG A 198 15.82 13.28 -9.85
N GLY A 199 14.81 13.11 -9.01
CA GLY A 199 13.48 13.65 -9.25
C GLY A 199 12.43 13.10 -8.31
N HIS A 200 11.26 13.74 -8.32
CA HIS A 200 10.07 13.30 -7.59
C HIS A 200 9.01 12.70 -8.52
N ARG A 201 8.22 11.77 -7.98
CA ARG A 201 7.00 11.25 -8.60
C ARG A 201 5.88 11.23 -7.56
N SER A 202 4.67 11.58 -7.99
CA SER A 202 3.45 11.48 -7.20
C SER A 202 2.42 10.74 -8.06
N PHE A 203 2.21 9.45 -7.77
CA PHE A 203 1.37 8.62 -8.63
C PHE A 203 -0.08 8.52 -8.14
N GLY A 204 -0.38 8.98 -6.92
CA GLY A 204 -1.75 9.00 -6.39
C GLY A 204 -2.30 7.62 -5.98
N SER A 205 -1.43 6.66 -5.75
CA SER A 205 -1.71 5.31 -5.25
C SER A 205 -0.53 4.88 -4.40
N ALA A 206 -0.75 4.60 -3.13
CA ALA A 206 0.28 4.24 -2.18
C ALA A 206 0.88 2.87 -2.55
N ALA A 207 0.02 1.89 -2.80
CA ALA A 207 0.45 0.56 -3.19
C ALA A 207 1.27 0.59 -4.48
N MET A 208 0.83 1.34 -5.52
CA MET A 208 1.57 1.41 -6.78
C MET A 208 2.92 2.13 -6.62
N ASN A 209 3.02 3.17 -5.78
CA ASN A 209 4.31 3.77 -5.45
C ASN A 209 5.27 2.75 -4.81
N MET A 210 4.78 1.96 -3.84
CA MET A 210 5.57 0.88 -3.21
C MET A 210 5.95 -0.22 -4.22
N ILE A 211 5.04 -0.59 -5.10
CA ILE A 211 5.29 -1.56 -6.18
C ILE A 211 6.35 -1.05 -7.16
N TYR A 212 6.34 0.23 -7.50
CA TYR A 212 7.40 0.80 -8.32
C TYR A 212 8.77 0.74 -7.64
N VAL A 213 8.84 0.81 -6.29
CA VAL A 213 10.09 0.53 -5.56
C VAL A 213 10.43 -0.95 -5.65
N ALA A 214 9.47 -1.85 -5.43
CA ALA A 214 9.68 -3.29 -5.46
C ALA A 214 10.25 -3.80 -6.81
N GLN A 215 9.85 -3.18 -7.92
CA GLN A 215 10.34 -3.55 -9.27
C GLN A 215 11.51 -2.69 -9.77
N GLY A 216 12.07 -1.80 -8.93
CA GLY A 216 13.21 -0.96 -9.27
C GLY A 216 12.90 0.25 -10.18
N GLY A 217 11.63 0.58 -10.38
CA GLY A 217 11.20 1.77 -11.15
C GLY A 217 11.31 3.07 -10.36
N LEU A 218 11.08 3.01 -9.04
CA LEU A 218 11.46 4.02 -8.06
C LEU A 218 12.59 3.46 -7.17
N ASP A 219 13.34 4.34 -6.54
CA ASP A 219 14.39 3.95 -5.60
C ASP A 219 13.93 4.08 -4.14
N ALA A 220 12.99 4.99 -3.90
CA ALA A 220 12.39 5.20 -2.59
C ALA A 220 10.96 5.72 -2.72
N TYR A 221 10.19 5.52 -1.66
CA TYR A 221 8.86 6.11 -1.47
C TYR A 221 8.66 6.47 0.00
N VAL A 222 8.04 7.65 0.27
CA VAL A 222 7.68 8.09 1.61
C VAL A 222 6.30 8.71 1.59
N GLU A 223 5.46 8.32 2.56
CA GLU A 223 4.14 8.91 2.75
C GLU A 223 3.68 8.84 4.20
N TYR A 224 2.73 9.70 4.53
CA TYR A 224 2.13 9.89 5.85
C TYR A 224 0.61 9.94 5.73
N GLY A 225 -0.09 9.55 6.80
CA GLY A 225 -1.55 9.51 6.83
C GLY A 225 -2.13 8.27 6.15
N LEU A 226 -1.30 7.26 5.91
CA LEU A 226 -1.70 5.99 5.33
C LEU A 226 -2.47 5.12 6.34
N HIS A 227 -3.21 4.17 5.81
CA HIS A 227 -3.91 3.15 6.56
C HIS A 227 -3.28 1.76 6.32
N ALA A 228 -3.69 0.77 7.12
CA ALA A 228 -3.15 -0.59 7.00
C ALA A 228 -3.39 -1.19 5.60
N TRP A 229 -4.53 -0.92 4.98
CA TRP A 229 -4.89 -1.45 3.68
C TRP A 229 -4.05 -0.89 2.53
N ASP A 230 -3.55 0.36 2.64
CA ASP A 230 -2.65 0.99 1.67
C ASP A 230 -1.29 0.29 1.58
N VAL A 231 -0.83 -0.29 2.70
CA VAL A 231 0.58 -0.71 2.83
C VAL A 231 0.79 -2.20 3.04
N ALA A 232 -0.22 -2.95 3.51
CA ALA A 232 -0.02 -4.35 3.90
C ALA A 232 0.37 -5.23 2.71
N ALA A 233 -0.39 -5.19 1.62
CA ALA A 233 -0.14 -6.01 0.44
C ALA A 233 1.18 -5.64 -0.25
N ALA A 234 1.39 -4.35 -0.51
CA ALA A 234 2.61 -3.87 -1.16
C ALA A 234 3.84 -4.02 -0.26
N GLY A 235 3.68 -3.94 1.07
CA GLY A 235 4.77 -4.06 2.04
C GLY A 235 5.48 -5.41 1.98
N ILE A 236 4.74 -6.52 1.96
CA ILE A 236 5.37 -7.83 1.82
C ILE A 236 6.03 -7.99 0.44
N ILE A 237 5.45 -7.42 -0.62
CA ILE A 237 6.03 -7.47 -1.97
C ILE A 237 7.37 -6.74 -2.01
N VAL A 238 7.45 -5.54 -1.41
CA VAL A 238 8.72 -4.79 -1.29
C VAL A 238 9.76 -5.59 -0.51
N LYS A 239 9.38 -6.16 0.63
CA LYS A 239 10.28 -6.96 1.48
C LYS A 239 10.83 -8.17 0.72
N GLU A 240 9.96 -8.89 0.02
CA GLU A 240 10.34 -10.08 -0.76
C GLU A 240 11.11 -9.72 -2.05
N ALA A 241 10.98 -8.51 -2.57
CA ALA A 241 11.81 -7.97 -3.64
C ALA A 241 13.21 -7.52 -3.17
N GLY A 242 13.50 -7.61 -1.87
CA GLY A 242 14.78 -7.22 -1.26
C GLY A 242 14.84 -5.75 -0.82
N GLY A 243 13.73 -5.05 -0.79
CA GLY A 243 13.63 -3.67 -0.32
C GLY A 243 13.58 -3.54 1.20
N VAL A 244 13.66 -2.31 1.67
CA VAL A 244 13.65 -1.92 3.09
C VAL A 244 12.37 -1.17 3.40
N LEU A 245 11.67 -1.58 4.46
CA LEU A 245 10.51 -0.91 5.02
C LEU A 245 10.82 -0.39 6.41
N LEU A 246 10.55 0.88 6.67
CA LEU A 246 10.84 1.54 7.93
C LEU A 246 9.71 2.48 8.34
N ASP A 247 9.58 2.72 9.63
CA ASP A 247 9.00 3.96 10.12
C ASP A 247 9.93 5.13 9.77
N PRO A 248 9.48 6.13 9.00
CA PRO A 248 10.35 7.25 8.59
C PRO A 248 10.90 8.03 9.78
N THR A 249 10.24 8.04 10.94
CA THR A 249 10.74 8.68 12.16
C THR A 249 11.91 7.91 12.78
N GLY A 250 11.99 6.61 12.53
CA GLY A 250 12.97 5.70 13.11
C GLY A 250 12.80 5.44 14.59
N LYS A 251 11.65 5.77 15.16
CA LYS A 251 11.31 5.48 16.56
C LYS A 251 10.89 4.02 16.76
N SER A 252 10.43 3.37 15.70
CA SER A 252 9.97 2.00 15.72
C SER A 252 10.35 1.27 14.41
N GLU A 253 10.18 -0.04 14.38
CA GLU A 253 10.13 -0.81 13.14
C GLU A 253 8.89 -0.43 12.32
N PHE A 254 8.85 -0.84 11.04
CA PHE A 254 7.67 -0.67 10.21
C PHE A 254 6.47 -1.39 10.83
N ASP A 255 5.39 -0.64 11.00
CA ASP A 255 4.13 -1.10 11.54
C ASP A 255 3.01 -0.68 10.58
N ILE A 256 2.22 -1.62 10.10
CA ILE A 256 1.13 -1.31 9.16
C ILE A 256 0.06 -0.41 9.78
N MET A 257 -0.05 -0.40 11.13
CA MET A 257 -0.94 0.48 11.89
C MET A 257 -0.32 1.84 12.21
N GLY A 258 0.92 2.10 11.77
CA GLY A 258 1.68 3.31 12.12
C GLY A 258 1.38 4.53 11.27
N ARG A 259 0.48 4.43 10.29
CA ARG A 259 0.00 5.50 9.40
C ARG A 259 1.09 6.22 8.60
N ARG A 260 2.25 5.58 8.41
CA ARG A 260 3.37 6.14 7.65
C ARG A 260 4.33 5.06 7.18
N VAL A 261 5.00 5.30 6.07
CA VAL A 261 5.98 4.37 5.51
C VAL A 261 7.15 5.12 4.88
N LEU A 262 8.35 4.59 5.07
CA LEU A 262 9.51 4.82 4.21
C LEU A 262 9.92 3.47 3.60
N CYS A 263 9.80 3.37 2.29
CA CYS A 263 10.12 2.20 1.50
C CYS A 263 11.31 2.55 0.60
N THR A 264 12.39 1.77 0.62
CA THR A 264 13.59 2.06 -0.18
C THR A 264 14.23 0.80 -0.73
N SER A 265 15.03 0.98 -1.78
CA SER A 265 15.82 -0.09 -2.39
C SER A 265 16.95 -0.60 -1.49
N THR A 266 17.59 0.28 -0.69
CA THR A 266 18.75 -0.07 0.14
C THR A 266 18.70 0.60 1.52
N PRO A 267 19.34 0.01 2.55
CA PRO A 267 19.43 0.64 3.87
C PRO A 267 20.22 1.96 3.86
N GLU A 268 21.21 2.09 2.96
CA GLU A 268 21.99 3.31 2.80
C GLU A 268 21.12 4.46 2.32
N LEU A 269 20.28 4.20 1.30
CA LEU A 269 19.34 5.18 0.77
C LEU A 269 18.28 5.56 1.82
N ALA A 270 17.79 4.59 2.60
CA ALA A 270 16.86 4.84 3.69
C ALA A 270 17.41 5.85 4.71
N ARG A 271 18.68 5.70 5.12
CA ARG A 271 19.35 6.67 6.02
C ARG A 271 19.45 8.05 5.40
N ALA A 272 19.81 8.12 4.11
CA ALA A 272 19.95 9.38 3.40
C ALA A 272 18.61 10.12 3.24
N ILE A 273 17.55 9.43 2.84
CA ILE A 273 16.20 10.04 2.73
C ILE A 273 15.69 10.47 4.11
N LYS A 274 15.81 9.61 5.13
CA LYS A 274 15.36 9.91 6.48
C LYS A 274 15.97 11.20 7.03
N SER A 275 17.23 11.50 6.75
CA SER A 275 17.90 12.73 7.20
C SER A 275 17.30 14.02 6.60
N THR A 276 16.48 13.90 5.54
CA THR A 276 15.81 15.04 4.91
C THR A 276 14.39 15.29 5.45
N LEU A 277 13.89 14.41 6.34
CA LEU A 277 12.50 14.42 6.77
C LEU A 277 12.31 15.09 8.12
N THR A 278 11.26 15.88 8.20
CA THR A 278 10.59 16.30 9.44
C THR A 278 9.23 15.62 9.47
N HIS A 279 8.74 15.25 10.64
CA HIS A 279 7.59 14.39 10.80
C HIS A 279 6.43 15.09 11.53
N VAL A 280 5.22 14.55 11.34
CA VAL A 280 4.08 14.70 12.24
C VAL A 280 3.87 13.39 13.00
N GLU A 281 3.26 13.46 14.15
CA GLU A 281 2.89 12.28 14.92
C GLU A 281 1.46 11.91 14.59
N TYR A 282 1.21 10.63 14.40
CA TYR A 282 -0.10 10.03 14.24
C TYR A 282 -0.36 9.09 15.40
N ASP A 283 -1.60 9.03 15.84
CA ASP A 283 -2.05 7.93 16.68
C ASP A 283 -2.09 6.64 15.86
N LYS A 284 -1.73 5.53 16.48
CA LYS A 284 -1.83 4.23 15.83
C LYS A 284 -3.28 3.86 15.59
N GLU A 285 -3.54 3.11 14.52
CA GLU A 285 -4.84 2.51 14.27
C GLU A 285 -5.08 1.30 15.17
N GLY A 286 -6.28 1.16 15.68
CA GLY A 286 -6.73 -0.02 16.47
C GLY A 286 -6.62 0.10 17.96
#